data_929ca217252823e43da7185ce3cc0363
#
_entry.id   929ca217252823e43da7185ce3cc0363
#
_cell.length_a   1.000
_cell.length_b   1.000
_cell.length_c   1.000
_cell.angle_alpha   90.00
_cell.angle_beta   90.00
_cell.angle_gamma   90.00
#
_symmetry.space_group_name_H-M   'P 1'
#
loop_
_entity.id
_entity.type
_entity.pdbx_description
1 polymer ?
#
loop_
_entity_poly.entity_id
_entity_poly.type
_entity_poly.pdbx_seq_one_letter_code
_entity_poly.pdbx_strand_id
1 'polypeptide(L)'
;MAHSSAQADKQSMQIPVVLATVLLVMVLLYLGRVFFITLISAILLAFLLEPIVNFGIRFRIPRGASSFLACTFMLGILYLMGLGLWTQVVGLWEDLPTYSKRVTELVDAAAQQLEGLEKTAQELLVPKRLREAQPQPQPEPPKSASKKRRIQPATPDQPPPIQEVRIRQDDSQLVAVIYSHLSDFYDAALMASFVPFLVYFLLSWRDHFRRSVLQIIATDSKRENIQRAWDGIANVARAYLVGNFLLGLVLAAASAVFFWFVKLPYWQVVGPLSGFLSLIPYLGMPLAVIPPFVAALPVYSGLSAYLIIGATTALFHLIALNLLYPKLVGARVHLNPLVVTVALMLWYLLWGGAGLILAIPITAGLKAAFENIPSLRGIGRILGD
;
A
#
# COMPACT_ATOMS: atom_id res chain seq x y z
N MET A 1 -34.67 39.66 -25.49
CA MET A 1 -34.93 38.93 -24.23
C MET A 1 -35.14 37.43 -24.42
N ALA A 2 -35.79 36.92 -25.49
CA ALA A 2 -36.03 35.48 -25.69
C ALA A 2 -34.76 34.62 -25.97
N HIS A 3 -33.70 35.18 -26.57
CA HIS A 3 -32.44 34.43 -26.80
C HIS A 3 -31.61 34.23 -25.53
N SER A 4 -31.71 35.10 -24.54
CA SER A 4 -30.99 34.99 -23.26
C SER A 4 -31.63 33.95 -22.35
N SER A 5 -32.95 33.79 -22.34
CA SER A 5 -33.66 32.79 -21.54
C SER A 5 -33.46 31.37 -22.07
N ALA A 6 -33.42 31.17 -23.40
CA ALA A 6 -33.16 29.86 -24.01
C ALA A 6 -31.71 29.39 -23.83
N GLN A 7 -30.72 30.29 -23.71
CA GLN A 7 -29.34 29.95 -23.39
C GLN A 7 -29.18 29.61 -21.91
N ALA A 8 -29.85 30.32 -21.00
CA ALA A 8 -29.82 30.02 -19.56
C ALA A 8 -30.48 28.65 -19.26
N ASP A 9 -31.55 28.32 -19.95
CA ASP A 9 -32.28 27.08 -19.79
C ASP A 9 -31.48 25.86 -20.35
N LYS A 10 -30.76 26.02 -21.46
CA LYS A 10 -29.81 25.03 -21.95
C LYS A 10 -28.61 24.80 -21.00
N GLN A 11 -28.07 25.84 -20.38
CA GLN A 11 -27.01 25.73 -19.40
C GLN A 11 -27.47 25.06 -18.09
N SER A 12 -28.68 25.38 -17.62
CA SER A 12 -29.24 24.79 -16.41
C SER A 12 -29.50 23.27 -16.56
N MET A 13 -29.85 22.82 -17.77
CA MET A 13 -30.08 21.41 -18.07
C MET A 13 -28.77 20.62 -18.32
N GLN A 14 -27.66 21.29 -18.64
CA GLN A 14 -26.38 20.61 -18.84
C GLN A 14 -25.72 20.20 -17.53
N ILE A 15 -25.85 20.95 -16.45
CA ILE A 15 -25.25 20.66 -15.15
C ILE A 15 -25.75 19.32 -14.58
N PRO A 16 -27.05 19.02 -14.46
CA PRO A 16 -27.53 17.74 -13.93
C PRO A 16 -27.13 16.55 -14.82
N VAL A 17 -27.09 16.73 -16.15
CA VAL A 17 -26.63 15.71 -17.08
C VAL A 17 -25.17 15.37 -16.87
N VAL A 18 -24.30 16.39 -16.71
CA VAL A 18 -22.88 16.20 -16.42
C VAL A 18 -22.67 15.49 -15.08
N LEU A 19 -23.39 15.94 -14.02
CA LEU A 19 -23.32 15.31 -12.71
C LEU A 19 -23.79 13.85 -12.75
N ALA A 20 -24.90 13.57 -13.43
CA ALA A 20 -25.40 12.20 -13.61
C ALA A 20 -24.40 11.32 -14.37
N THR A 21 -23.75 11.87 -15.40
CA THR A 21 -22.72 11.15 -16.17
C THR A 21 -21.50 10.84 -15.32
N VAL A 22 -21.02 11.81 -14.54
CA VAL A 22 -19.89 11.61 -13.62
C VAL A 22 -20.23 10.55 -12.58
N LEU A 23 -21.43 10.64 -11.97
CA LEU A 23 -21.89 9.64 -11.00
C LEU A 23 -21.97 8.24 -11.61
N LEU A 24 -22.54 8.13 -12.82
CA LEU A 24 -22.63 6.85 -13.54
C LEU A 24 -21.22 6.27 -13.81
N VAL A 25 -20.29 7.10 -14.24
CA VAL A 25 -18.89 6.66 -14.47
C VAL A 25 -18.25 6.20 -13.16
N MET A 26 -18.43 6.92 -12.05
CA MET A 26 -17.92 6.52 -10.74
C MET A 26 -18.51 5.18 -10.28
N VAL A 27 -19.82 4.99 -10.44
CA VAL A 27 -20.49 3.71 -10.13
C VAL A 27 -19.94 2.58 -11.00
N LEU A 28 -19.77 2.83 -12.29
CA LEU A 28 -19.18 1.85 -13.22
C LEU A 28 -17.73 1.47 -12.83
N LEU A 29 -16.91 2.46 -12.48
CA LEU A 29 -15.54 2.24 -12.00
C LEU A 29 -15.50 1.46 -10.70
N TYR A 30 -16.44 1.73 -9.80
CA TYR A 30 -16.55 1.02 -8.52
C TYR A 30 -17.02 -0.42 -8.70
N LEU A 31 -18.10 -0.65 -9.44
CA LEU A 31 -18.64 -1.99 -9.69
C LEU A 31 -17.68 -2.84 -10.55
N GLY A 32 -17.06 -2.23 -11.55
CA GLY A 32 -16.07 -2.87 -12.43
C GLY A 32 -14.62 -2.83 -11.90
N ARG A 33 -14.40 -2.61 -10.61
CA ARG A 33 -13.06 -2.39 -10.03
C ARG A 33 -12.05 -3.47 -10.42
N VAL A 34 -12.43 -4.75 -10.38
CA VAL A 34 -11.56 -5.87 -10.76
C VAL A 34 -11.06 -5.72 -12.19
N PHE A 35 -11.96 -5.47 -13.12
CA PHE A 35 -11.63 -5.29 -14.55
C PHE A 35 -10.74 -4.06 -14.76
N PHE A 36 -11.11 -2.89 -14.22
CA PHE A 36 -10.37 -1.66 -14.46
C PHE A 36 -8.98 -1.68 -13.81
N ILE A 37 -8.85 -2.20 -12.58
CA ILE A 37 -7.55 -2.36 -11.92
C ILE A 37 -6.66 -3.28 -12.75
N THR A 38 -7.16 -4.44 -13.20
CA THR A 38 -6.41 -5.39 -14.04
C THR A 38 -5.96 -4.75 -15.35
N LEU A 39 -6.87 -4.07 -16.05
CA LEU A 39 -6.58 -3.43 -17.33
C LEU A 39 -5.56 -2.30 -17.19
N ILE A 40 -5.75 -1.41 -16.21
CA ILE A 40 -4.85 -0.27 -16.00
C ILE A 40 -3.48 -0.76 -15.52
N SER A 41 -3.43 -1.72 -14.60
CA SER A 41 -2.17 -2.34 -14.18
C SER A 41 -1.42 -2.96 -15.36
N ALA A 42 -2.13 -3.66 -16.26
CA ALA A 42 -1.53 -4.23 -17.47
C ALA A 42 -1.00 -3.14 -18.41
N ILE A 43 -1.74 -2.03 -18.61
CA ILE A 43 -1.28 -0.89 -19.42
C ILE A 43 -0.01 -0.28 -18.79
N LEU A 44 0.02 -0.07 -17.50
CA LEU A 44 1.16 0.52 -16.79
C LEU A 44 2.39 -0.40 -16.88
N LEU A 45 2.20 -1.71 -16.67
CA LEU A 45 3.26 -2.69 -16.83
C LEU A 45 3.76 -2.78 -18.28
N ALA A 46 2.87 -2.66 -19.27
CA ALA A 46 3.27 -2.60 -20.66
C ALA A 46 4.17 -1.37 -20.93
N PHE A 47 3.85 -0.19 -20.38
CA PHE A 47 4.72 0.98 -20.48
C PHE A 47 6.06 0.79 -19.76
N LEU A 48 6.08 0.09 -18.62
CA LEU A 48 7.32 -0.23 -17.89
C LEU A 48 8.22 -1.20 -18.68
N LEU A 49 7.63 -2.20 -19.33
CA LEU A 49 8.36 -3.21 -20.12
C LEU A 49 8.74 -2.76 -21.53
N GLU A 50 8.14 -1.67 -22.04
CA GLU A 50 8.39 -1.18 -23.38
C GLU A 50 9.87 -0.90 -23.71
N PRO A 51 10.69 -0.34 -22.80
CA PRO A 51 12.13 -0.18 -23.04
C PRO A 51 12.82 -1.52 -23.34
N ILE A 52 12.42 -2.60 -22.64
CA ILE A 52 12.97 -3.96 -22.84
C ILE A 52 12.58 -4.49 -24.21
N VAL A 53 11.31 -4.33 -24.62
CA VAL A 53 10.84 -4.72 -25.95
C VAL A 53 11.58 -3.95 -27.05
N ASN A 54 11.74 -2.63 -26.88
CA ASN A 54 12.47 -1.79 -27.85
C ASN A 54 13.95 -2.18 -27.95
N PHE A 55 14.57 -2.62 -26.83
CA PHE A 55 15.91 -3.17 -26.85
C PHE A 55 15.98 -4.45 -27.70
N GLY A 56 15.04 -5.38 -27.55
CA GLY A 56 14.97 -6.59 -28.39
C GLY A 56 14.78 -6.27 -29.88
N ILE A 57 13.95 -5.29 -30.21
CA ILE A 57 13.73 -4.84 -31.59
C ILE A 57 15.05 -4.31 -32.25
N ARG A 58 15.92 -3.65 -31.45
CA ARG A 58 17.24 -3.20 -31.95
C ARG A 58 18.13 -4.35 -32.41
N PHE A 59 17.93 -5.56 -31.89
CA PHE A 59 18.59 -6.80 -32.35
C PHE A 59 17.84 -7.50 -33.48
N ARG A 60 16.93 -6.80 -34.18
CA ARG A 60 16.11 -7.33 -35.28
C ARG A 60 15.13 -8.44 -34.88
N ILE A 61 14.83 -8.58 -33.60
CA ILE A 61 13.81 -9.51 -33.12
C ILE A 61 12.42 -8.91 -33.43
N PRO A 62 11.51 -9.67 -34.06
CA PRO A 62 10.16 -9.17 -34.33
C PRO A 62 9.43 -8.79 -33.05
N ARG A 63 8.58 -7.75 -33.11
CA ARG A 63 7.95 -7.14 -31.93
C ARG A 63 7.20 -8.17 -31.08
N GLY A 64 6.47 -9.11 -31.68
CA GLY A 64 5.77 -10.16 -30.95
C GLY A 64 6.70 -11.04 -30.11
N ALA A 65 7.83 -11.47 -30.69
CA ALA A 65 8.83 -12.27 -29.99
C ALA A 65 9.55 -11.45 -28.88
N SER A 66 9.89 -10.18 -29.15
CA SER A 66 10.46 -9.28 -28.15
C SER A 66 9.51 -9.04 -26.97
N SER A 67 8.20 -8.91 -27.26
CA SER A 67 7.17 -8.77 -26.23
C SER A 67 7.02 -10.04 -25.39
N PHE A 68 7.05 -11.21 -26.05
CA PHE A 68 7.02 -12.51 -25.37
C PHE A 68 8.23 -12.67 -24.44
N LEU A 69 9.44 -12.39 -24.92
CA LEU A 69 10.66 -12.45 -24.10
C LEU A 69 10.62 -11.50 -22.92
N ALA A 70 10.13 -10.26 -23.12
CA ALA A 70 9.99 -9.29 -22.03
C ALA A 70 8.98 -9.75 -20.97
N CYS A 71 7.84 -10.31 -21.36
CA CYS A 71 6.86 -10.89 -20.44
C CYS A 71 7.41 -12.10 -19.70
N THR A 72 8.09 -13.02 -20.40
CA THR A 72 8.73 -14.19 -19.78
C THR A 72 9.81 -13.79 -18.79
N PHE A 73 10.61 -12.78 -19.13
CA PHE A 73 11.63 -12.22 -18.21
C PHE A 73 10.98 -11.62 -16.95
N MET A 74 9.92 -10.83 -17.12
CA MET A 74 9.16 -10.27 -16.00
C MET A 74 8.58 -11.39 -15.11
N LEU A 75 7.94 -12.40 -15.70
CA LEU A 75 7.38 -13.53 -14.95
C LEU A 75 8.47 -14.34 -14.24
N GLY A 76 9.64 -14.52 -14.89
CA GLY A 76 10.80 -15.15 -14.26
C GLY A 76 11.29 -14.40 -13.04
N ILE A 77 11.41 -13.07 -13.12
CA ILE A 77 11.76 -12.23 -11.96
C ILE A 77 10.72 -12.36 -10.85
N LEU A 78 9.43 -12.26 -11.19
CA LEU A 78 8.34 -12.38 -10.20
C LEU A 78 8.35 -13.77 -9.54
N TYR A 79 8.61 -14.83 -10.30
CA TYR A 79 8.73 -16.19 -9.77
C TYR A 79 9.91 -16.33 -8.80
N LEU A 80 11.10 -15.83 -9.17
CA LEU A 80 12.29 -15.85 -8.32
C LEU A 80 12.09 -15.01 -7.04
N MET A 81 11.45 -13.84 -7.18
CA MET A 81 11.07 -13.04 -6.02
C MET A 81 10.08 -13.78 -5.12
N GLY A 82 9.08 -14.45 -5.70
CA GLY A 82 8.11 -15.24 -4.98
C GLY A 82 8.76 -16.39 -4.18
N LEU A 83 9.72 -17.08 -4.78
CA LEU A 83 10.51 -18.12 -4.09
C LEU A 83 11.33 -17.53 -2.93
N GLY A 84 11.99 -16.40 -3.15
CA GLY A 84 12.74 -15.70 -2.10
C GLY A 84 11.84 -15.22 -0.97
N LEU A 85 10.66 -14.69 -1.29
CA LEU A 85 9.66 -14.29 -0.31
C LEU A 85 9.12 -15.48 0.49
N TRP A 86 8.84 -16.60 -0.18
CA TRP A 86 8.33 -17.81 0.45
C TRP A 86 9.24 -18.29 1.58
N THR A 87 10.55 -18.39 1.32
CA THR A 87 11.53 -18.81 2.33
C THR A 87 11.55 -17.88 3.55
N GLN A 88 11.37 -16.57 3.33
CA GLN A 88 11.33 -15.57 4.41
C GLN A 88 10.01 -15.62 5.19
N VAL A 89 8.88 -15.86 4.49
CA VAL A 89 7.56 -15.99 5.13
C VAL A 89 7.53 -17.23 6.03
N VAL A 90 8.08 -18.34 5.57
CA VAL A 90 8.20 -19.58 6.39
C VAL A 90 9.04 -19.31 7.65
N GLY A 91 10.21 -18.67 7.50
CA GLY A 91 11.04 -18.29 8.65
C GLY A 91 10.32 -17.33 9.61
N LEU A 92 9.60 -16.33 9.09
CA LEU A 92 8.82 -15.43 9.92
C LEU A 92 7.70 -16.15 10.67
N TRP A 93 7.08 -17.15 10.05
CA TRP A 93 6.06 -17.98 10.69
C TRP A 93 6.61 -18.79 11.87
N GLU A 94 7.80 -19.36 11.71
CA GLU A 94 8.50 -20.07 12.79
C GLU A 94 8.89 -19.12 13.94
N ASP A 95 9.20 -17.87 13.64
CA ASP A 95 9.59 -16.86 14.62
C ASP A 95 8.37 -16.14 15.29
N LEU A 96 7.13 -16.33 14.81
CA LEU A 96 5.92 -15.69 15.36
C LEU A 96 5.79 -15.80 16.89
N PRO A 97 6.09 -16.96 17.54
CA PRO A 97 6.04 -17.05 19.01
C PRO A 97 7.02 -16.09 19.70
N THR A 98 8.18 -15.82 19.09
CA THR A 98 9.18 -14.88 19.60
C THR A 98 8.68 -13.44 19.50
N TYR A 99 8.05 -13.10 18.36
CA TYR A 99 7.42 -11.78 18.18
C TYR A 99 6.29 -11.55 19.18
N SER A 100 5.40 -12.53 19.39
CA SER A 100 4.29 -12.41 20.34
C SER A 100 4.76 -12.19 21.78
N LYS A 101 5.76 -12.96 22.22
CA LYS A 101 6.38 -12.77 23.54
C LYS A 101 6.96 -11.36 23.69
N ARG A 102 7.68 -10.92 22.66
CA ARG A 102 8.32 -9.60 22.68
C ARG A 102 7.31 -8.45 22.74
N VAL A 103 6.20 -8.56 22.00
CA VAL A 103 5.11 -7.58 22.06
C VAL A 103 4.50 -7.55 23.46
N THR A 104 4.25 -8.71 24.07
CA THR A 104 3.74 -8.79 25.45
C THR A 104 4.71 -8.12 26.43
N GLU A 105 6.01 -8.41 26.36
CA GLU A 105 7.03 -7.78 27.21
C GLU A 105 7.04 -6.24 27.06
N LEU A 106 6.91 -5.74 25.84
CA LEU A 106 6.85 -4.29 25.60
C LEU A 106 5.58 -3.64 26.11
N VAL A 107 4.44 -4.32 25.99
CA VAL A 107 3.16 -3.86 26.54
C VAL A 107 3.23 -3.81 28.07
N ASP A 108 3.75 -4.87 28.71
CA ASP A 108 3.91 -4.94 30.16
C ASP A 108 4.87 -3.86 30.69
N ALA A 109 5.99 -3.65 29.99
CA ALA A 109 6.93 -2.58 30.32
C ALA A 109 6.31 -1.19 30.18
N ALA A 110 5.52 -0.94 29.14
CA ALA A 110 4.80 0.31 28.95
C ALA A 110 3.73 0.52 30.02
N ALA A 111 2.98 -0.53 30.38
CA ALA A 111 2.01 -0.49 31.46
C ALA A 111 2.65 -0.14 32.82
N GLN A 112 3.78 -0.76 33.14
CA GLN A 112 4.54 -0.45 34.37
C GLN A 112 5.05 1.00 34.39
N GLN A 113 5.51 1.54 33.25
CA GLN A 113 5.92 2.93 33.15
C GLN A 113 4.74 3.89 33.35
N LEU A 114 3.57 3.58 32.79
CA LEU A 114 2.34 4.36 32.97
C LEU A 114 1.89 4.37 34.43
N GLU A 115 1.90 3.21 35.11
CA GLU A 115 1.60 3.12 36.54
C GLU A 115 2.59 3.93 37.39
N GLY A 116 3.88 3.89 37.01
CA GLY A 116 4.91 4.70 37.66
C GLY A 116 4.66 6.21 37.52
N LEU A 117 4.28 6.65 36.30
CA LEU A 117 3.92 8.04 36.06
C LEU A 117 2.65 8.46 36.80
N GLU A 118 1.64 7.59 36.83
CA GLU A 118 0.40 7.84 37.57
C GLU A 118 0.66 7.98 39.08
N LYS A 119 1.46 7.11 39.68
CA LYS A 119 1.91 7.22 41.08
C LYS A 119 2.67 8.51 41.32
N THR A 120 3.60 8.86 40.44
CA THR A 120 4.37 10.11 40.55
C THR A 120 3.46 11.34 40.39
N ALA A 121 2.50 11.30 39.46
CA ALA A 121 1.53 12.38 39.28
C ALA A 121 0.60 12.52 40.50
N GLN A 122 0.13 11.41 41.07
CA GLN A 122 -0.64 11.41 42.33
C GLN A 122 0.21 11.94 43.46
N GLU A 123 1.50 11.62 43.51
CA GLU A 123 2.43 12.15 44.54
C GLU A 123 2.62 13.67 44.46
N LEU A 124 2.65 14.21 43.23
CA LEU A 124 2.81 15.64 43.01
C LEU A 124 1.51 16.44 43.16
N LEU A 125 0.36 15.83 42.83
CA LEU A 125 -0.94 16.51 42.80
C LEU A 125 -1.73 16.42 44.13
N VAL A 126 -1.44 15.40 44.97
CA VAL A 126 -2.15 15.22 46.23
C VAL A 126 -1.33 15.84 47.40
N PRO A 127 -1.81 16.93 48.04
CA PRO A 127 -1.13 17.52 49.17
C PRO A 127 -0.97 16.49 50.30
N LYS A 128 0.19 16.51 51.00
CA LYS A 128 0.54 15.56 52.07
C LYS A 128 -0.57 15.42 53.14
N ARG A 129 -1.36 16.47 53.39
CA ARG A 129 -2.46 16.47 54.37
C ARG A 129 -3.65 15.58 54.04
N LEU A 130 -3.86 15.27 52.74
CA LEU A 130 -4.93 14.36 52.28
C LEU A 130 -4.46 12.91 52.26
N ARG A 131 -3.15 12.65 52.25
CA ARG A 131 -2.54 11.31 52.30
C ARG A 131 -2.68 10.64 53.66
N GLU A 132 -2.64 11.44 54.75
CA GLU A 132 -2.76 10.95 56.12
C GLU A 132 -4.21 10.60 56.48
N ALA A 133 -5.19 11.01 55.66
CA ALA A 133 -6.61 10.75 55.89
C ALA A 133 -7.14 9.48 55.19
N GLN A 134 -6.33 8.80 54.37
CA GLN A 134 -6.72 7.50 53.82
C GLN A 134 -6.45 6.40 54.85
N PRO A 135 -7.44 5.55 55.17
CA PRO A 135 -7.23 4.42 56.08
C PRO A 135 -6.15 3.51 55.48
N GLN A 136 -5.05 3.33 56.19
CA GLN A 136 -4.06 2.33 55.85
C GLN A 136 -4.77 0.97 55.72
N PRO A 137 -4.48 0.16 54.69
CA PRO A 137 -4.96 -1.20 54.65
C PRO A 137 -4.50 -1.92 55.92
N GLN A 138 -5.44 -2.31 56.75
CA GLN A 138 -5.14 -3.06 57.97
C GLN A 138 -4.35 -4.32 57.57
N PRO A 139 -3.21 -4.61 58.23
CA PRO A 139 -2.50 -5.86 58.01
C PRO A 139 -3.46 -7.02 58.33
N GLU A 140 -3.68 -7.92 57.39
CA GLU A 140 -4.39 -9.16 57.66
C GLU A 140 -3.74 -9.84 58.87
N PRO A 141 -4.54 -10.30 59.89
CA PRO A 141 -3.99 -10.97 61.07
C PRO A 141 -3.30 -12.29 60.61
N PRO A 142 -2.16 -12.62 61.22
CA PRO A 142 -1.42 -13.81 60.89
C PRO A 142 -2.31 -15.03 61.14
N LYS A 143 -2.51 -15.86 60.12
CA LYS A 143 -3.17 -17.17 60.21
C LYS A 143 -2.36 -18.06 61.17
N SER A 144 -2.81 -18.06 62.42
CA SER A 144 -2.26 -18.92 63.46
C SER A 144 -2.51 -20.40 63.10
N ALA A 145 -1.45 -21.13 63.01
CA ALA A 145 -1.48 -22.59 62.92
C ALA A 145 -2.24 -23.19 64.13
N SER A 146 -3.43 -23.73 63.91
CA SER A 146 -4.09 -24.58 64.86
C SER A 146 -4.38 -25.94 64.20
N LYS A 147 -3.59 -26.91 64.63
CA LYS A 147 -3.88 -28.34 64.52
C LYS A 147 -5.23 -28.65 65.14
N LYS A 148 -6.13 -29.32 64.38
CA LYS A 148 -6.80 -30.51 64.93
C LYS A 148 -7.64 -31.15 63.80
N ARG A 149 -7.17 -32.29 63.41
CA ARG A 149 -7.85 -33.33 62.66
C ARG A 149 -9.15 -33.72 63.36
N ARG A 150 -10.27 -33.42 62.81
CA ARG A 150 -11.54 -34.06 63.20
C ARG A 150 -12.11 -34.75 61.98
N ILE A 151 -12.11 -36.04 62.04
CA ILE A 151 -12.74 -36.95 61.08
C ILE A 151 -14.24 -36.69 61.18
N GLN A 152 -14.85 -36.30 60.08
CA GLN A 152 -16.29 -36.32 59.88
C GLN A 152 -16.61 -37.33 58.77
N PRO A 153 -17.75 -38.04 58.90
CA PRO A 153 -18.07 -39.17 58.00
C PRO A 153 -18.47 -38.65 56.60
N ALA A 154 -18.13 -39.51 55.64
CA ALA A 154 -18.48 -39.30 54.24
C ALA A 154 -19.98 -39.10 54.02
N THR A 155 -20.35 -38.01 53.41
CA THR A 155 -21.64 -37.81 52.75
C THR A 155 -21.49 -38.22 51.31
N PRO A 156 -22.31 -39.11 50.76
CA PRO A 156 -22.31 -39.45 49.36
C PRO A 156 -23.00 -38.34 48.56
N ASP A 157 -22.58 -38.18 47.32
CA ASP A 157 -23.13 -37.31 46.27
C ASP A 157 -22.61 -35.88 46.21
N GLN A 158 -21.33 -35.75 45.79
CA GLN A 158 -20.99 -34.64 44.88
C GLN A 158 -20.44 -35.27 43.58
N PRO A 159 -21.02 -34.91 42.42
CA PRO A 159 -20.41 -35.32 41.15
C PRO A 159 -19.01 -34.72 41.02
N PRO A 160 -18.06 -35.43 40.40
CA PRO A 160 -16.71 -34.94 40.23
C PRO A 160 -16.73 -33.59 39.52
N PRO A 161 -15.83 -32.64 39.88
CA PRO A 161 -15.74 -31.38 39.21
C PRO A 161 -15.53 -31.63 37.72
N ILE A 162 -16.48 -31.14 36.92
CA ILE A 162 -16.37 -31.15 35.47
C ILE A 162 -15.11 -30.34 35.16
N GLN A 163 -14.06 -31.01 34.71
CA GLN A 163 -12.93 -30.34 34.10
C GLN A 163 -13.49 -29.59 32.87
N GLU A 164 -13.63 -28.27 33.00
CA GLU A 164 -13.82 -27.41 31.82
C GLU A 164 -12.62 -27.64 30.91
N VAL A 165 -12.80 -28.50 29.93
CA VAL A 165 -11.89 -28.56 28.80
C VAL A 165 -12.06 -27.26 28.07
N ARG A 166 -11.23 -26.27 28.40
CA ARG A 166 -11.01 -25.11 27.55
C ARG A 166 -10.49 -25.63 26.21
N ILE A 167 -11.41 -25.86 25.28
CA ILE A 167 -11.06 -26.05 23.88
C ILE A 167 -10.28 -24.80 23.50
N ARG A 168 -9.01 -24.97 23.24
CA ARG A 168 -8.15 -23.93 22.67
C ARG A 168 -8.76 -23.55 21.33
N GLN A 169 -9.47 -22.43 21.31
CA GLN A 169 -10.20 -21.90 20.17
C GLN A 169 -9.28 -21.15 19.18
N ASP A 170 -7.95 -21.29 19.36
CA ASP A 170 -6.97 -20.51 18.60
C ASP A 170 -6.88 -20.91 17.12
N ASP A 171 -7.12 -22.19 16.80
CA ASP A 171 -7.06 -22.66 15.41
C ASP A 171 -8.28 -22.24 14.58
N SER A 172 -9.45 -22.07 15.21
CA SER A 172 -10.69 -21.69 14.52
C SER A 172 -10.71 -20.22 14.09
N GLN A 173 -10.05 -19.32 14.81
CA GLN A 173 -10.01 -17.91 14.46
C GLN A 173 -9.12 -17.65 13.25
N LEU A 174 -7.94 -18.29 13.18
CA LEU A 174 -7.05 -18.21 12.01
C LEU A 174 -7.72 -18.79 10.76
N VAL A 175 -8.37 -19.94 10.91
CA VAL A 175 -9.13 -20.56 9.81
C VAL A 175 -10.28 -19.66 9.36
N ALA A 176 -11.02 -19.05 10.27
CA ALA A 176 -12.10 -18.11 9.94
C ALA A 176 -11.58 -16.84 9.23
N VAL A 177 -10.43 -16.30 9.67
CA VAL A 177 -9.78 -15.16 9.00
C VAL A 177 -9.31 -15.54 7.59
N ILE A 178 -8.73 -16.72 7.40
CA ILE A 178 -8.32 -17.21 6.08
C ILE A 178 -9.55 -17.38 5.17
N TYR A 179 -10.62 -18.00 5.66
CA TYR A 179 -11.85 -18.17 4.87
C TYR A 179 -12.54 -16.84 4.53
N SER A 180 -12.53 -15.86 5.42
CA SER A 180 -13.14 -14.55 5.16
C SER A 180 -12.40 -13.76 4.07
N HIS A 181 -11.09 -14.00 3.87
CA HIS A 181 -10.29 -13.36 2.83
C HIS A 181 -10.05 -14.23 1.59
N LEU A 182 -10.62 -15.44 1.56
CA LEU A 182 -10.41 -16.37 0.44
C LEU A 182 -11.00 -15.83 -0.87
N SER A 183 -12.11 -15.11 -0.82
CA SER A 183 -12.71 -14.45 -1.98
C SER A 183 -11.79 -13.33 -2.52
N ASP A 184 -11.20 -12.51 -1.64
CA ASP A 184 -10.28 -11.45 -2.03
C ASP A 184 -8.99 -12.03 -2.65
N PHE A 185 -8.51 -13.15 -2.09
CA PHE A 185 -7.37 -13.86 -2.65
C PHE A 185 -7.68 -14.47 -4.03
N TYR A 186 -8.87 -15.04 -4.20
CA TYR A 186 -9.31 -15.59 -5.48
C TYR A 186 -9.39 -14.50 -6.55
N ASP A 187 -10.01 -13.36 -6.23
CA ASP A 187 -10.10 -12.21 -7.14
C ASP A 187 -8.70 -11.68 -7.51
N ALA A 188 -7.80 -11.57 -6.54
CA ALA A 188 -6.43 -11.14 -6.78
C ALA A 188 -5.65 -12.14 -7.65
N ALA A 189 -5.79 -13.44 -7.42
CA ALA A 189 -5.16 -14.49 -8.21
C ALA A 189 -5.69 -14.51 -9.66
N LEU A 190 -7.00 -14.33 -9.81
CA LEU A 190 -7.65 -14.25 -11.12
C LEU A 190 -7.16 -13.01 -11.90
N MET A 191 -7.10 -11.84 -11.25
CA MET A 191 -6.48 -10.64 -11.84
C MET A 191 -5.03 -10.87 -12.25
N ALA A 192 -4.24 -11.44 -11.34
CA ALA A 192 -2.83 -11.70 -11.58
C ALA A 192 -2.59 -12.63 -12.78
N SER A 193 -3.50 -13.60 -13.00
CA SER A 193 -3.40 -14.52 -14.15
C SER A 193 -3.68 -13.86 -15.49
N PHE A 194 -4.58 -12.85 -15.56
CA PHE A 194 -4.89 -12.14 -16.80
C PHE A 194 -3.87 -11.05 -17.16
N VAL A 195 -3.21 -10.46 -16.16
CA VAL A 195 -2.27 -9.35 -16.41
C VAL A 195 -1.17 -9.70 -17.41
N PRO A 196 -0.44 -10.82 -17.32
CA PRO A 196 0.61 -11.17 -18.28
C PRO A 196 0.13 -11.27 -19.72
N PHE A 197 -1.07 -11.84 -19.94
CA PHE A 197 -1.68 -11.93 -21.26
C PHE A 197 -2.02 -10.55 -21.83
N LEU A 198 -2.65 -9.70 -21.00
CA LEU A 198 -2.96 -8.32 -21.40
C LEU A 198 -1.69 -7.53 -21.71
N VAL A 199 -0.66 -7.64 -20.88
CA VAL A 199 0.64 -6.98 -21.10
C VAL A 199 1.25 -7.45 -22.43
N TYR A 200 1.27 -8.76 -22.69
CA TYR A 200 1.78 -9.29 -23.95
C TYR A 200 1.03 -8.73 -25.17
N PHE A 201 -0.31 -8.75 -25.15
CA PHE A 201 -1.11 -8.23 -26.25
C PHE A 201 -0.96 -6.71 -26.41
N LEU A 202 -0.95 -5.94 -25.34
CA LEU A 202 -0.73 -4.51 -25.38
C LEU A 202 0.63 -4.14 -25.98
N LEU A 203 1.69 -4.88 -25.65
CA LEU A 203 3.02 -4.67 -26.20
C LEU A 203 3.13 -5.13 -27.67
N SER A 204 2.61 -6.32 -27.99
CA SER A 204 2.71 -6.93 -29.31
C SER A 204 1.87 -6.19 -30.36
N TRP A 205 0.64 -5.78 -29.98
CA TRP A 205 -0.34 -5.17 -30.91
C TRP A 205 -0.42 -3.65 -30.77
N ARG A 206 0.48 -3.03 -30.07
CA ARG A 206 0.49 -1.58 -29.80
C ARG A 206 0.30 -0.73 -31.04
N ASP A 207 1.07 -1.00 -32.12
CA ASP A 207 1.05 -0.20 -33.34
C ASP A 207 -0.24 -0.43 -34.13
N HIS A 208 -0.78 -1.63 -34.07
CA HIS A 208 -2.08 -1.93 -34.67
C HIS A 208 -3.19 -1.19 -33.92
N PHE A 209 -3.23 -1.31 -32.60
CA PHE A 209 -4.24 -0.64 -31.76
C PHE A 209 -4.20 0.88 -31.93
N ARG A 210 -3.00 1.47 -31.90
CA ARG A 210 -2.83 2.92 -32.14
C ARG A 210 -3.41 3.34 -33.50
N ARG A 211 -3.11 2.61 -34.56
CA ARG A 211 -3.62 2.92 -35.91
C ARG A 211 -5.14 2.78 -35.99
N SER A 212 -5.69 1.72 -35.44
CA SER A 212 -7.14 1.46 -35.45
C SER A 212 -7.91 2.52 -34.64
N VAL A 213 -7.44 2.90 -33.45
CA VAL A 213 -8.06 3.97 -32.64
C VAL A 213 -8.04 5.30 -33.41
N LEU A 214 -6.91 5.65 -34.02
CA LEU A 214 -6.80 6.88 -34.82
C LEU A 214 -7.71 6.88 -36.05
N GLN A 215 -7.97 5.72 -36.65
CA GLN A 215 -8.89 5.60 -37.78
C GLN A 215 -10.37 5.72 -37.38
N ILE A 216 -10.76 5.19 -36.20
CA ILE A 216 -12.15 5.16 -35.75
C ILE A 216 -12.58 6.52 -35.19
N ILE A 217 -11.71 7.16 -34.38
CA ILE A 217 -12.07 8.35 -33.59
C ILE A 217 -11.78 9.65 -34.34
N ALA A 218 -10.82 9.62 -35.27
CA ALA A 218 -10.29 10.84 -35.87
C ALA A 218 -10.94 11.16 -37.21
N THR A 219 -11.79 12.18 -37.22
CA THR A 219 -12.02 12.99 -38.46
C THR A 219 -10.69 13.68 -38.80
N ASP A 220 -10.36 13.85 -40.08
CA ASP A 220 -9.05 14.36 -40.54
C ASP A 220 -8.60 15.65 -39.81
N SER A 221 -9.52 16.56 -39.47
CA SER A 221 -9.23 17.79 -38.74
C SER A 221 -8.87 17.59 -37.25
N LYS A 222 -9.20 16.44 -36.63
CA LYS A 222 -8.95 16.13 -35.21
C LYS A 222 -7.84 15.10 -35.00
N ARG A 223 -7.38 14.45 -36.08
CA ARG A 223 -6.43 13.35 -36.03
C ARG A 223 -5.13 13.72 -35.33
N GLU A 224 -4.59 14.89 -35.63
CA GLU A 224 -3.35 15.38 -35.02
C GLU A 224 -3.48 15.64 -33.53
N ASN A 225 -4.61 16.18 -33.07
CA ASN A 225 -4.86 16.42 -31.64
C ASN A 225 -4.98 15.12 -30.85
N ILE A 226 -5.68 14.12 -31.41
CA ILE A 226 -5.84 12.80 -30.78
C ILE A 226 -4.51 12.06 -30.76
N GLN A 227 -3.70 12.17 -31.83
CA GLN A 227 -2.36 11.58 -31.86
C GLN A 227 -1.45 12.23 -30.81
N ARG A 228 -1.45 13.57 -30.69
CA ARG A 228 -0.68 14.28 -29.66
C ARG A 228 -1.13 13.91 -28.24
N ALA A 229 -2.44 13.75 -28.00
CA ALA A 229 -2.97 13.29 -26.72
C ALA A 229 -2.48 11.86 -26.39
N TRP A 230 -2.54 10.96 -27.35
CA TRP A 230 -2.06 9.58 -27.21
C TRP A 230 -0.56 9.53 -26.86
N ASP A 231 0.26 10.22 -27.64
CA ASP A 231 1.70 10.27 -27.44
C ASP A 231 2.05 10.99 -26.11
N GLY A 232 1.30 12.03 -25.75
CA GLY A 232 1.42 12.72 -24.47
C GLY A 232 1.16 11.80 -23.27
N ILE A 233 0.03 11.08 -23.26
CA ILE A 233 -0.31 10.11 -22.21
C ILE A 233 0.79 9.06 -22.08
N ALA A 234 1.17 8.44 -23.22
CA ALA A 234 2.17 7.39 -23.24
C ALA A 234 3.54 7.85 -22.72
N ASN A 235 3.96 9.07 -23.09
CA ASN A 235 5.25 9.63 -22.67
C ASN A 235 5.27 9.99 -21.17
N VAL A 236 4.19 10.61 -20.66
CA VAL A 236 4.07 10.97 -19.23
C VAL A 236 4.00 9.69 -18.38
N ALA A 237 3.12 8.74 -18.75
CA ALA A 237 2.97 7.49 -18.02
C ALA A 237 4.29 6.69 -18.00
N ARG A 238 4.97 6.55 -19.15
CA ARG A 238 6.26 5.85 -19.22
C ARG A 238 7.33 6.52 -18.38
N ALA A 239 7.49 7.84 -18.50
CA ALA A 239 8.50 8.57 -17.74
C ALA A 239 8.29 8.43 -16.24
N TYR A 240 7.04 8.56 -15.78
CA TYR A 240 6.68 8.37 -14.38
C TYR A 240 6.97 6.95 -13.89
N LEU A 241 6.47 5.95 -14.63
CA LEU A 241 6.58 4.56 -14.20
C LEU A 241 8.03 4.05 -14.18
N VAL A 242 8.77 4.31 -15.27
CA VAL A 242 10.18 3.90 -15.35
C VAL A 242 11.01 4.65 -14.32
N GLY A 243 10.80 5.96 -14.19
CA GLY A 243 11.50 6.79 -13.21
C GLY A 243 11.23 6.34 -11.77
N ASN A 244 9.95 6.14 -11.41
CA ASN A 244 9.56 5.65 -10.08
C ASN A 244 10.05 4.23 -9.82
N PHE A 245 9.98 3.33 -10.79
CA PHE A 245 10.50 1.98 -10.65
C PHE A 245 12.01 1.95 -10.41
N LEU A 246 12.78 2.74 -11.18
CA LEU A 246 14.23 2.87 -10.98
C LEU A 246 14.53 3.49 -9.60
N LEU A 247 13.79 4.51 -9.20
CA LEU A 247 13.92 5.10 -7.87
C LEU A 247 13.63 4.06 -6.76
N GLY A 248 12.57 3.26 -6.94
CA GLY A 248 12.24 2.15 -6.04
C GLY A 248 13.35 1.12 -5.95
N LEU A 249 13.96 0.74 -7.07
CA LEU A 249 15.10 -0.19 -7.07
C LEU A 249 16.32 0.38 -6.33
N VAL A 250 16.64 1.65 -6.52
CA VAL A 250 17.73 2.31 -5.80
C VAL A 250 17.48 2.34 -4.30
N LEU A 251 16.25 2.72 -3.89
CA LEU A 251 15.86 2.72 -2.48
C LEU A 251 15.81 1.32 -1.88
N ALA A 252 15.28 0.35 -2.62
CA ALA A 252 15.25 -1.05 -2.22
C ALA A 252 16.66 -1.59 -1.97
N ALA A 253 17.59 -1.33 -2.88
CA ALA A 253 18.97 -1.75 -2.75
C ALA A 253 19.67 -1.04 -1.57
N ALA A 254 19.52 0.29 -1.44
CA ALA A 254 20.12 1.06 -0.36
C ALA A 254 19.59 0.59 1.01
N SER A 255 18.28 0.40 1.14
CA SER A 255 17.65 -0.10 2.37
C SER A 255 18.08 -1.54 2.68
N ALA A 256 18.12 -2.42 1.68
CA ALA A 256 18.55 -3.80 1.87
C ALA A 256 20.02 -3.89 2.33
N VAL A 257 20.92 -3.11 1.72
CA VAL A 257 22.33 -3.04 2.12
C VAL A 257 22.48 -2.49 3.53
N PHE A 258 21.76 -1.43 3.88
CA PHE A 258 21.80 -0.88 5.23
C PHE A 258 21.27 -1.88 6.27
N PHE A 259 20.13 -2.52 6.01
CA PHE A 259 19.55 -3.49 6.93
C PHE A 259 20.39 -4.77 7.06
N TRP A 260 21.06 -5.19 5.99
CA TRP A 260 22.07 -6.23 6.04
C TRP A 260 23.24 -5.84 6.95
N PHE A 261 23.74 -4.61 6.82
CA PHE A 261 24.86 -4.11 7.62
C PHE A 261 24.55 -4.07 9.11
N VAL A 262 23.34 -3.63 9.47
CA VAL A 262 22.87 -3.64 10.86
C VAL A 262 22.34 -5.00 11.31
N LYS A 263 22.51 -6.07 10.51
CA LYS A 263 22.10 -7.45 10.81
C LYS A 263 20.61 -7.60 11.14
N LEU A 264 19.76 -6.79 10.48
CA LEU A 264 18.31 -6.89 10.65
C LEU A 264 17.81 -8.22 10.05
N PRO A 265 16.96 -9.02 10.75
CA PRO A 265 16.35 -10.20 10.17
C PRO A 265 15.50 -9.85 8.95
N TYR A 266 15.42 -10.78 8.01
CA TYR A 266 14.60 -10.65 6.80
C TYR A 266 14.94 -9.42 5.92
N TRP A 267 16.16 -8.89 6.00
CA TRP A 267 16.59 -7.69 5.27
C TRP A 267 16.36 -7.79 3.75
N GLN A 268 16.41 -9.01 3.17
CA GLN A 268 16.19 -9.27 1.76
C GLN A 268 14.77 -8.92 1.31
N VAL A 269 13.80 -8.98 2.22
CA VAL A 269 12.39 -8.64 1.99
C VAL A 269 12.09 -7.25 2.55
N VAL A 270 12.52 -7.00 3.77
CA VAL A 270 12.26 -5.75 4.49
C VAL A 270 12.84 -4.54 3.75
N GLY A 271 14.07 -4.68 3.21
CA GLY A 271 14.72 -3.61 2.45
C GLY A 271 13.94 -3.20 1.19
N PRO A 272 13.69 -4.12 0.25
CA PRO A 272 12.89 -3.83 -0.92
C PRO A 272 11.48 -3.32 -0.58
N LEU A 273 10.80 -3.93 0.38
CA LEU A 273 9.48 -3.51 0.81
C LEU A 273 9.48 -2.08 1.33
N SER A 274 10.41 -1.73 2.23
CA SER A 274 10.61 -0.38 2.74
C SER A 274 10.90 0.61 1.61
N GLY A 275 11.79 0.26 0.69
CA GLY A 275 12.16 1.10 -0.45
C GLY A 275 10.98 1.41 -1.38
N PHE A 276 10.19 0.41 -1.74
CA PHE A 276 9.02 0.62 -2.59
C PHE A 276 7.86 1.32 -1.87
N LEU A 277 7.62 1.01 -0.59
CA LEU A 277 6.61 1.72 0.22
C LEU A 277 6.94 3.20 0.34
N SER A 278 8.22 3.55 0.40
CA SER A 278 8.70 4.95 0.44
C SER A 278 8.23 5.81 -0.75
N LEU A 279 7.85 5.20 -1.88
CA LEU A 279 7.42 5.91 -3.08
C LEU A 279 5.94 6.34 -3.04
N ILE A 280 5.16 5.85 -2.09
CA ILE A 280 3.75 6.22 -1.95
C ILE A 280 3.67 7.68 -1.48
N PRO A 281 3.07 8.60 -2.25
CA PRO A 281 3.02 10.00 -1.88
C PRO A 281 2.35 10.21 -0.51
N TYR A 282 2.90 11.11 0.31
CA TYR A 282 2.49 11.47 1.67
C TYR A 282 2.57 10.33 2.71
N LEU A 283 2.27 9.10 2.33
CA LEU A 283 2.28 7.94 3.23
C LEU A 283 3.60 7.15 3.17
N GLY A 284 4.46 7.45 2.20
CA GLY A 284 5.65 6.65 1.91
C GLY A 284 6.62 6.57 3.08
N MET A 285 6.94 7.70 3.70
CA MET A 285 7.87 7.72 4.83
C MET A 285 7.33 6.91 6.05
N PRO A 286 6.11 7.14 6.57
CA PRO A 286 5.58 6.33 7.67
C PRO A 286 5.51 4.85 7.34
N LEU A 287 5.03 4.51 6.14
CA LEU A 287 4.89 3.11 5.71
C LEU A 287 6.24 2.42 5.53
N ALA A 288 7.25 3.13 5.05
CA ALA A 288 8.60 2.58 4.84
C ALA A 288 9.30 2.19 6.15
N VAL A 289 8.95 2.83 7.27
CA VAL A 289 9.55 2.57 8.59
C VAL A 289 8.92 1.35 9.27
N ILE A 290 7.66 1.01 8.95
CA ILE A 290 6.95 -0.09 9.61
C ILE A 290 7.66 -1.45 9.43
N PRO A 291 7.99 -1.93 8.20
CA PRO A 291 8.62 -3.23 8.03
C PRO A 291 9.93 -3.41 8.81
N PRO A 292 10.91 -2.48 8.76
CA PRO A 292 12.13 -2.64 9.53
C PRO A 292 11.92 -2.53 11.04
N PHE A 293 10.93 -1.75 11.52
CA PHE A 293 10.60 -1.71 12.95
C PHE A 293 10.03 -3.04 13.42
N VAL A 294 9.11 -3.63 12.66
CA VAL A 294 8.57 -4.95 12.98
C VAL A 294 9.70 -5.99 12.99
N ALA A 295 10.54 -6.03 11.97
CA ALA A 295 11.66 -6.96 11.90
C ALA A 295 12.70 -6.77 13.04
N ALA A 296 12.81 -5.57 13.60
CA ALA A 296 13.72 -5.25 14.70
C ALA A 296 13.24 -5.76 16.07
N LEU A 297 11.95 -6.02 16.26
CA LEU A 297 11.34 -6.36 17.56
C LEU A 297 12.04 -7.53 18.28
N PRO A 298 12.35 -8.68 17.64
CA PRO A 298 12.96 -9.81 18.35
C PRO A 298 14.45 -9.63 18.64
N VAL A 299 15.13 -8.70 17.93
CA VAL A 299 16.59 -8.57 17.98
C VAL A 299 17.04 -7.39 18.83
N TYR A 300 16.32 -6.27 18.76
CA TYR A 300 16.72 -5.05 19.44
C TYR A 300 15.75 -4.68 20.57
N SER A 301 16.33 -4.45 21.78
CA SER A 301 15.57 -4.00 22.96
C SER A 301 15.71 -2.50 23.22
N GLY A 302 16.74 -1.86 22.66
CA GLY A 302 17.07 -0.44 22.95
C GLY A 302 16.43 0.52 21.96
N LEU A 303 15.92 1.65 22.43
CA LEU A 303 15.34 2.71 21.62
C LEU A 303 16.34 3.24 20.57
N SER A 304 17.65 3.24 20.86
CA SER A 304 18.69 3.71 19.94
C SER A 304 18.68 2.98 18.60
N ALA A 305 18.45 1.66 18.59
CA ALA A 305 18.38 0.88 17.36
C ALA A 305 17.20 1.35 16.47
N TYR A 306 16.02 1.55 17.06
CA TYR A 306 14.84 2.05 16.33
C TYR A 306 15.05 3.48 15.82
N LEU A 307 15.71 4.33 16.60
CA LEU A 307 16.06 5.68 16.17
C LEU A 307 17.02 5.66 14.98
N ILE A 308 18.05 4.81 14.99
CA ILE A 308 19.00 4.67 13.87
C ILE A 308 18.27 4.14 12.62
N ILE A 309 17.49 3.08 12.75
CA ILE A 309 16.74 2.50 11.64
C ILE A 309 15.74 3.52 11.06
N GLY A 310 14.98 4.18 11.92
CA GLY A 310 14.00 5.19 11.51
C GLY A 310 14.63 6.41 10.87
N ALA A 311 15.70 6.95 11.48
CA ALA A 311 16.40 8.12 10.96
C ALA A 311 17.06 7.82 9.60
N THR A 312 17.68 6.64 9.43
CA THR A 312 18.28 6.24 8.15
C THR A 312 17.24 6.02 7.07
N THR A 313 16.11 5.37 7.40
CA THR A 313 14.99 5.20 6.47
C THR A 313 14.40 6.56 6.04
N ALA A 314 14.23 7.48 7.00
CA ALA A 314 13.80 8.85 6.72
C ALA A 314 14.82 9.62 5.85
N LEU A 315 16.13 9.45 6.12
CA LEU A 315 17.18 10.05 5.31
C LEU A 315 17.13 9.54 3.88
N PHE A 316 16.97 8.24 3.66
CA PHE A 316 16.82 7.67 2.32
C PHE A 316 15.60 8.24 1.60
N HIS A 317 14.47 8.38 2.30
CA HIS A 317 13.28 9.02 1.76
C HIS A 317 13.53 10.49 1.37
N LEU A 318 14.20 11.26 2.22
CA LEU A 318 14.55 12.66 1.91
C LEU A 318 15.50 12.78 0.72
N ILE A 319 16.52 11.92 0.62
CA ILE A 319 17.43 11.86 -0.54
C ILE A 319 16.64 11.48 -1.80
N ALA A 320 15.72 10.52 -1.69
CA ALA A 320 14.86 10.14 -2.79
C ALA A 320 14.04 11.31 -3.33
N LEU A 321 13.33 12.02 -2.47
CA LEU A 321 12.44 13.11 -2.88
C LEU A 321 13.20 14.33 -3.41
N ASN A 322 14.28 14.72 -2.76
CA ASN A 322 14.96 15.99 -3.05
C ASN A 322 16.08 15.87 -4.09
N LEU A 323 16.70 14.69 -4.23
CA LEU A 323 17.85 14.50 -5.11
C LEU A 323 17.57 13.55 -6.27
N LEU A 324 16.99 12.38 -5.99
CA LEU A 324 16.83 11.32 -6.99
C LEU A 324 15.57 11.50 -7.83
N TYR A 325 14.45 11.89 -7.22
CA TYR A 325 13.19 12.09 -7.92
C TYR A 325 13.28 13.13 -9.05
N PRO A 326 13.86 14.35 -8.85
CA PRO A 326 14.06 15.30 -9.94
C PRO A 326 14.92 14.77 -11.08
N LYS A 327 15.90 13.90 -10.78
CA LYS A 327 16.81 13.33 -11.77
C LYS A 327 16.22 12.17 -12.56
N LEU A 328 15.44 11.29 -11.90
CA LEU A 328 14.93 10.05 -12.50
C LEU A 328 13.55 10.22 -13.10
N VAL A 329 12.65 10.90 -12.40
CA VAL A 329 11.26 11.14 -12.86
C VAL A 329 11.19 12.45 -13.64
N GLY A 330 11.91 13.48 -13.16
CA GLY A 330 12.01 14.79 -13.81
C GLY A 330 10.71 15.59 -13.72
N ALA A 331 10.73 16.75 -14.40
CA ALA A 331 9.62 17.70 -14.44
C ALA A 331 8.50 17.30 -15.43
N ARG A 332 8.28 16.00 -15.67
CA ARG A 332 7.29 15.55 -16.67
C ARG A 332 5.90 15.31 -16.11
N VAL A 333 5.76 15.26 -14.79
CA VAL A 333 4.50 15.07 -14.10
C VAL A 333 4.27 16.27 -13.19
N HIS A 334 3.76 17.36 -13.77
CA HIS A 334 3.36 18.55 -13.02
C HIS A 334 1.90 18.39 -12.60
N LEU A 335 1.68 17.86 -11.41
CA LEU A 335 0.36 17.83 -10.77
C LEU A 335 0.38 18.78 -9.58
N ASN A 336 -0.64 19.60 -9.46
CA ASN A 336 -0.84 20.44 -8.29
C ASN A 336 -0.95 19.56 -7.02
N PRO A 337 -0.28 19.89 -5.91
CA PRO A 337 -0.35 19.12 -4.66
C PRO A 337 -1.77 18.88 -4.15
N LEU A 338 -2.68 19.84 -4.29
CA LEU A 338 -4.09 19.66 -3.95
C LEU A 338 -4.74 18.57 -4.80
N VAL A 339 -4.47 18.59 -6.12
CA VAL A 339 -4.99 17.58 -7.06
C VAL A 339 -4.44 16.20 -6.73
N VAL A 340 -3.16 16.09 -6.36
CA VAL A 340 -2.55 14.82 -5.92
C VAL A 340 -3.29 14.30 -4.69
N THR A 341 -3.51 15.14 -3.69
CA THR A 341 -4.21 14.74 -2.45
C THR A 341 -5.63 14.26 -2.74
N VAL A 342 -6.40 15.04 -3.52
CA VAL A 342 -7.78 14.68 -3.89
C VAL A 342 -7.80 13.39 -4.74
N ALA A 343 -6.85 13.23 -5.66
CA ALA A 343 -6.75 12.04 -6.49
C ALA A 343 -6.45 10.79 -5.63
N LEU A 344 -5.51 10.87 -4.68
CA LEU A 344 -5.23 9.77 -3.76
C LEU A 344 -6.47 9.37 -2.97
N MET A 345 -7.23 10.34 -2.42
CA MET A 345 -8.47 10.06 -1.69
C MET A 345 -9.54 9.45 -2.60
N LEU A 346 -9.73 9.99 -3.81
CA LEU A 346 -10.72 9.52 -4.75
C LEU A 346 -10.45 8.08 -5.21
N TRP A 347 -9.22 7.82 -5.66
CA TRP A 347 -8.84 6.50 -6.14
C TRP A 347 -8.79 5.45 -5.02
N TYR A 348 -8.40 5.86 -3.80
CA TYR A 348 -8.50 5.00 -2.63
C TYR A 348 -9.96 4.64 -2.31
N LEU A 349 -10.89 5.61 -2.36
CA LEU A 349 -12.32 5.36 -2.14
C LEU A 349 -12.90 4.38 -3.16
N LEU A 350 -12.48 4.48 -4.42
CA LEU A 350 -12.97 3.61 -5.51
C LEU A 350 -12.37 2.20 -5.46
N TRP A 351 -11.06 2.09 -5.25
CA TRP A 351 -10.30 0.84 -5.45
C TRP A 351 -9.39 0.45 -4.28
N GLY A 352 -9.52 1.09 -3.12
CA GLY A 352 -8.71 0.79 -1.93
C GLY A 352 -7.21 1.01 -2.18
N GLY A 353 -6.38 0.11 -1.64
CA GLY A 353 -4.92 0.18 -1.78
C GLY A 353 -4.41 0.17 -3.22
N ALA A 354 -5.06 -0.58 -4.12
CA ALA A 354 -4.73 -0.56 -5.54
C ALA A 354 -4.96 0.82 -6.14
N GLY A 355 -6.07 1.48 -5.78
CA GLY A 355 -6.37 2.84 -6.20
C GLY A 355 -5.32 3.84 -5.73
N LEU A 356 -4.83 3.70 -4.51
CA LEU A 356 -3.78 4.55 -3.96
C LEU A 356 -2.48 4.47 -4.79
N ILE A 357 -2.06 3.26 -5.16
CA ILE A 357 -0.86 3.04 -5.98
C ILE A 357 -1.04 3.57 -7.40
N LEU A 358 -2.22 3.39 -7.97
CA LEU A 358 -2.55 3.78 -9.34
C LEU A 358 -2.95 5.25 -9.48
N ALA A 359 -3.22 5.98 -8.40
CA ALA A 359 -3.76 7.33 -8.40
C ALA A 359 -2.94 8.31 -9.24
N ILE A 360 -1.62 8.36 -9.02
CA ILE A 360 -0.75 9.32 -9.71
C ILE A 360 -0.65 9.01 -11.20
N PRO A 361 -0.32 7.78 -11.65
CA PRO A 361 -0.23 7.48 -13.08
C PRO A 361 -1.56 7.70 -13.81
N ILE A 362 -2.70 7.39 -13.20
CA ILE A 362 -4.01 7.64 -13.82
C ILE A 362 -4.28 9.13 -13.94
N THR A 363 -4.11 9.88 -12.86
CA THR A 363 -4.39 11.32 -12.85
C THR A 363 -3.45 12.11 -13.77
N ALA A 364 -2.16 11.71 -13.81
CA ALA A 364 -1.19 12.29 -14.75
C ALA A 364 -1.54 11.96 -16.22
N GLY A 365 -2.00 10.74 -16.49
CA GLY A 365 -2.51 10.36 -17.81
C GLY A 365 -3.75 11.16 -18.21
N LEU A 366 -4.72 11.34 -17.30
CA LEU A 366 -5.91 12.18 -17.53
C LEU A 366 -5.54 13.64 -17.81
N LYS A 367 -4.61 14.22 -17.02
CA LYS A 367 -4.09 15.56 -17.25
C LYS A 367 -3.49 15.67 -18.65
N ALA A 368 -2.60 14.74 -19.03
CA ALA A 368 -1.97 14.73 -20.35
C ALA A 368 -3.01 14.62 -21.48
N ALA A 369 -4.10 13.86 -21.29
CA ALA A 369 -5.19 13.78 -22.23
C ALA A 369 -5.92 15.14 -22.36
N PHE A 370 -6.29 15.75 -21.23
CA PHE A 370 -7.04 17.01 -21.20
C PHE A 370 -6.24 18.19 -21.79
N GLU A 371 -4.96 18.28 -21.55
CA GLU A 371 -4.08 19.30 -22.11
C GLU A 371 -4.01 19.27 -23.65
N ASN A 372 -4.12 18.09 -24.24
CA ASN A 372 -4.03 17.88 -25.68
C ASN A 372 -5.39 17.94 -26.40
N ILE A 373 -6.51 17.98 -25.67
CA ILE A 373 -7.86 18.14 -26.23
C ILE A 373 -8.29 19.59 -26.07
N PRO A 374 -8.52 20.37 -27.17
CA PRO A 374 -8.77 21.79 -27.09
C PRO A 374 -9.95 22.21 -26.19
N SER A 375 -11.04 21.41 -26.18
CA SER A 375 -12.23 21.67 -25.35
C SER A 375 -12.01 21.40 -23.85
N LEU A 376 -10.97 20.63 -23.47
CA LEU A 376 -10.68 20.21 -22.10
C LEU A 376 -9.42 20.87 -21.52
N ARG A 377 -8.71 21.70 -22.30
CA ARG A 377 -7.47 22.37 -21.85
C ARG A 377 -7.61 23.15 -20.56
N GLY A 378 -8.80 23.77 -20.33
CA GLY A 378 -9.06 24.47 -19.08
C GLY A 378 -8.97 23.56 -17.86
N ILE A 379 -9.52 22.33 -17.97
CA ILE A 379 -9.45 21.33 -16.91
C ILE A 379 -8.00 20.82 -16.76
N GLY A 380 -7.30 20.58 -17.87
CA GLY A 380 -5.89 20.17 -17.85
C GLY A 380 -4.98 21.15 -17.10
N ARG A 381 -5.22 22.48 -17.24
CA ARG A 381 -4.49 23.52 -16.52
C ARG A 381 -4.80 23.54 -15.01
N ILE A 382 -6.05 23.28 -14.62
CA ILE A 382 -6.44 23.20 -13.20
C ILE A 382 -5.75 22.00 -12.51
N LEU A 383 -5.51 20.92 -13.25
CA LEU A 383 -4.82 19.74 -12.73
C LEU A 383 -3.29 19.93 -12.60
N GLY A 384 -2.73 20.94 -13.27
CA GLY A 384 -1.33 21.30 -13.22
C GLY A 384 -1.04 22.47 -12.26
N ASP A 385 0.23 22.87 -12.25
CA ASP A 385 0.71 24.10 -11.58
C ASP A 385 0.45 25.32 -12.46
#